data_222217d2155dc6fb7ee7af6098b0a64f
#
_entry.id   222217d2155dc6fb7ee7af6098b0a64f
#
_cell.length_a   1.000
_cell.length_b   1.000
_cell.length_c   1.000
_cell.angle_alpha   90.00
_cell.angle_beta   90.00
_cell.angle_gamma   90.00
#
_symmetry.space_group_name_H-M   'P 1'
#
loop_
_entity.id
_entity.type
_entity.pdbx_description
1 polymer ?
#
loop_
_entity_poly.entity_id
_entity_poly.type
_entity_poly.pdbx_seq_one_letter_code
_entity_poly.pdbx_strand_id
1 'polypeptide(L)'
;MLDVAAKRKVDVDADALVRALGIPVVRVQASKGVGKADLRAAIALGKGVAGDGAPVNYGLLEGSIRRISALLPADAVQGYPARWLAVKLLEDDSLALDILSRLDNAVSIAESVAGEREAFLRDQNEDAVRAIAHARYACAREIASLCSRREAFVSSMTEKVDAVLCHRLLGPLILVAGLFVFFHAPVTSGD
;
A
#
# COMPACT_ATOMS: atom_id res chain seq x y z
N MET A 1 3.14 11.16 8.79
CA MET A 1 4.25 10.18 8.70
C MET A 1 5.58 10.77 8.19
N LEU A 2 5.61 12.07 7.86
CA LEU A 2 6.87 12.77 7.51
C LEU A 2 7.91 12.75 8.65
N ASP A 3 7.44 12.80 9.89
CA ASP A 3 8.24 12.66 11.11
C ASP A 3 8.95 11.30 11.21
N VAL A 4 8.29 10.23 10.79
CA VAL A 4 8.88 8.88 10.74
C VAL A 4 9.89 8.76 9.60
N ALA A 5 9.57 9.34 8.44
CA ALA A 5 10.49 9.39 7.30
C ALA A 5 11.77 10.15 7.68
N ALA A 6 11.63 11.33 8.31
CA ALA A 6 12.75 12.12 8.80
C ALA A 6 13.61 11.36 9.83
N LYS A 7 12.99 10.66 10.79
CA LYS A 7 13.72 9.82 11.77
C LYS A 7 14.49 8.68 11.09
N ARG A 8 13.96 8.15 9.98
CA ARG A 8 14.59 7.08 9.20
C ARG A 8 15.52 7.59 8.10
N LYS A 9 15.75 8.90 8.04
CA LYS A 9 16.57 9.56 7.00
C LYS A 9 16.11 9.18 5.58
N VAL A 10 14.80 9.06 5.41
CA VAL A 10 14.16 8.86 4.10
C VAL A 10 13.64 10.21 3.66
N ASP A 11 14.21 10.76 2.60
CA ASP A 11 13.64 11.93 1.92
C ASP A 11 12.67 11.44 0.85
N VAL A 12 11.49 12.08 0.78
CA VAL A 12 10.45 11.76 -0.18
C VAL A 12 10.28 12.95 -1.12
N ASP A 13 10.61 12.74 -2.38
CA ASP A 13 10.41 13.73 -3.44
C ASP A 13 8.93 13.81 -3.82
N ALA A 14 8.25 14.88 -3.35
CA ALA A 14 6.82 15.08 -3.62
C ALA A 14 6.55 15.39 -5.09
N ASP A 15 7.48 16.06 -5.79
CA ASP A 15 7.31 16.39 -7.21
C ASP A 15 7.45 15.13 -8.07
N ALA A 16 8.35 14.23 -7.71
CA ALA A 16 8.44 12.92 -8.33
C ALA A 16 7.17 12.10 -8.11
N LEU A 17 6.58 12.15 -6.91
CA LEU A 17 5.28 11.51 -6.64
C LEU A 17 4.15 12.11 -7.48
N VAL A 18 4.08 13.44 -7.62
CA VAL A 18 3.09 14.10 -8.49
C VAL A 18 3.24 13.60 -9.92
N ARG A 19 4.46 13.53 -10.44
CA ARG A 19 4.72 13.03 -11.80
C ARG A 19 4.35 11.56 -11.97
N ALA A 20 4.69 10.74 -10.98
CA ALA A 20 4.44 9.30 -11.04
C ALA A 20 2.96 8.93 -10.88
N LEU A 21 2.24 9.66 -10.03
CA LEU A 21 0.83 9.40 -9.72
C LEU A 21 -0.14 10.18 -10.62
N GLY A 22 0.31 11.27 -11.26
CA GLY A 22 -0.56 12.15 -12.03
C GLY A 22 -1.58 12.93 -11.18
N ILE A 23 -1.43 12.97 -9.85
CA ILE A 23 -2.34 13.61 -8.91
C ILE A 23 -1.59 14.61 -8.02
N PRO A 24 -2.26 15.68 -7.53
CA PRO A 24 -1.67 16.58 -6.55
C PRO A 24 -1.26 15.85 -5.28
N VAL A 25 -0.03 16.07 -4.81
CA VAL A 25 0.51 15.51 -3.58
C VAL A 25 0.80 16.65 -2.60
N VAL A 26 0.23 16.58 -1.40
CA VAL A 26 0.43 17.59 -0.35
C VAL A 26 1.13 16.95 0.84
N ARG A 27 2.24 17.56 1.27
CA ARG A 27 2.97 17.12 2.45
C ARG A 27 2.23 17.57 3.71
N VAL A 28 1.77 16.64 4.52
CA VAL A 28 1.05 16.94 5.77
C VAL A 28 1.66 16.22 6.97
N GLN A 29 1.65 16.90 8.12
CA GLN A 29 1.92 16.30 9.42
C GLN A 29 0.71 16.57 10.34
N ALA A 30 -0.25 15.65 10.33
CA ALA A 30 -1.55 15.84 10.99
C ALA A 30 -1.43 16.13 12.49
N SER A 31 -0.50 15.47 13.20
CA SER A 31 -0.26 15.67 14.63
C SER A 31 0.20 17.09 15.01
N LYS A 32 0.80 17.82 14.06
CA LYS A 32 1.31 19.19 14.25
C LYS A 32 0.55 20.24 13.44
N GLY A 33 -0.48 19.84 12.69
CA GLY A 33 -1.26 20.74 11.83
C GLY A 33 -0.50 21.31 10.63
N VAL A 34 0.70 20.81 10.35
CA VAL A 34 1.54 21.28 9.21
C VAL A 34 0.91 20.82 7.90
N GLY A 35 0.86 21.72 6.90
CA GLY A 35 0.30 21.45 5.57
C GLY A 35 -1.23 21.47 5.50
N LYS A 36 -1.96 21.84 6.58
CA LYS A 36 -3.42 21.87 6.60
C LYS A 36 -4.02 22.90 5.63
N ALA A 37 -3.37 24.07 5.51
CA ALA A 37 -3.80 25.12 4.59
C ALA A 37 -3.63 24.67 3.12
N ASP A 38 -2.49 24.09 2.80
CA ASP A 38 -2.18 23.59 1.44
C ASP A 38 -3.12 22.46 1.03
N LEU A 39 -3.43 21.56 1.97
CA LEU A 39 -4.40 20.47 1.74
C LEU A 39 -5.79 21.03 1.45
N ARG A 40 -6.25 22.04 2.23
CA ARG A 40 -7.53 22.70 1.98
C ARG A 40 -7.58 23.39 0.63
N ALA A 41 -6.49 24.08 0.27
CA ALA A 41 -6.38 24.75 -1.03
C ALA A 41 -6.41 23.72 -2.18
N ALA A 42 -5.70 22.60 -2.04
CA ALA A 42 -5.69 21.54 -3.05
C ALA A 42 -7.09 20.92 -3.23
N ILE A 43 -7.82 20.70 -2.15
CA ILE A 43 -9.21 20.19 -2.19
C ILE A 43 -10.14 21.23 -2.83
N ALA A 44 -10.04 22.52 -2.47
CA ALA A 44 -10.88 23.58 -2.98
C ALA A 44 -10.67 23.85 -4.48
N LEU A 45 -9.46 23.63 -4.99
CA LEU A 45 -9.16 23.74 -6.41
C LEU A 45 -9.88 22.68 -7.26
N GLY A 46 -10.49 21.65 -6.62
CA GLY A 46 -11.41 20.73 -7.28
C GLY A 46 -10.83 20.02 -8.51
N LYS A 47 -9.51 20.08 -8.70
CA LYS A 47 -8.83 19.29 -9.71
C LYS A 47 -8.84 17.82 -9.25
N GLY A 48 -10.06 17.31 -9.19
CA GLY A 48 -10.28 15.89 -9.34
C GLY A 48 -9.57 15.52 -10.62
N VAL A 49 -8.62 14.66 -10.51
CA VAL A 49 -7.90 14.15 -11.65
C VAL A 49 -8.89 13.38 -12.49
N ALA A 50 -9.47 14.07 -13.46
CA ALA A 50 -9.96 13.41 -14.65
C ALA A 50 -8.70 12.95 -15.42
N GLY A 51 -8.06 11.93 -14.92
CA GLY A 51 -6.90 11.30 -15.51
C GLY A 51 -6.92 9.86 -15.07
N ASP A 52 -6.59 8.97 -15.96
CA ASP A 52 -6.21 7.60 -15.61
C ASP A 52 -5.05 7.70 -14.60
N GLY A 53 -5.40 7.89 -13.31
CA GLY A 53 -4.44 7.94 -12.21
C GLY A 53 -3.46 6.80 -12.39
N ALA A 54 -2.20 6.95 -12.01
CA ALA A 54 -1.12 6.02 -12.35
C ALA A 54 -1.66 4.60 -12.58
N PRO A 55 -1.86 4.20 -13.83
CA PRO A 55 -2.61 2.99 -14.10
C PRO A 55 -1.76 1.83 -13.64
N VAL A 56 -2.20 1.16 -12.59
CA VAL A 56 -1.60 -0.12 -12.24
C VAL A 56 -1.76 -1.02 -13.46
N ASN A 57 -0.64 -1.48 -13.99
CA ASN A 57 -0.65 -2.48 -15.05
C ASN A 57 -0.82 -3.86 -14.39
N TYR A 58 -1.96 -4.47 -14.64
CA TYR A 58 -2.31 -5.79 -14.11
C TYR A 58 -1.78 -6.95 -14.98
N GLY A 59 -0.90 -6.65 -15.93
CA GLY A 59 -0.24 -7.68 -16.75
C GLY A 59 -1.23 -8.56 -17.50
N LEU A 60 -1.19 -9.86 -17.26
CA LEU A 60 -2.03 -10.84 -17.97
C LEU A 60 -3.52 -10.68 -17.69
N LEU A 61 -3.92 -10.04 -16.59
CA LEU A 61 -5.32 -9.74 -16.29
C LEU A 61 -5.90 -8.57 -17.10
N GLU A 62 -5.07 -7.79 -17.80
CA GLU A 62 -5.57 -6.63 -18.60
C GLU A 62 -6.57 -7.04 -19.67
N GLY A 63 -6.42 -8.24 -20.24
CA GLY A 63 -7.38 -8.81 -21.19
C GLY A 63 -8.75 -9.04 -20.54
N SER A 64 -8.78 -9.68 -19.39
CA SER A 64 -9.99 -9.96 -18.61
C SER A 64 -10.65 -8.67 -18.11
N ILE A 65 -9.85 -7.72 -17.62
CA ILE A 65 -10.34 -6.39 -17.19
C ILE A 65 -11.03 -5.66 -18.34
N ARG A 66 -10.45 -5.67 -19.55
CA ARG A 66 -11.08 -5.04 -20.72
C ARG A 66 -12.39 -5.72 -21.11
N ARG A 67 -12.43 -7.06 -21.13
CA ARG A 67 -13.66 -7.81 -21.46
C ARG A 67 -14.79 -7.51 -20.47
N ILE A 68 -14.51 -7.55 -19.18
CA ILE A 68 -15.50 -7.24 -18.13
C ILE A 68 -15.90 -5.75 -18.22
N SER A 69 -14.96 -4.83 -18.41
CA SER A 69 -15.27 -3.40 -18.54
C SER A 69 -16.20 -3.11 -19.71
N ALA A 70 -16.09 -3.85 -20.82
CA ALA A 70 -16.94 -3.68 -21.99
C ALA A 70 -18.40 -4.15 -21.76
N LEU A 71 -18.63 -4.99 -20.76
CA LEU A 71 -19.98 -5.44 -20.36
C LEU A 71 -20.67 -4.46 -19.41
N LEU A 72 -19.91 -3.58 -18.80
CA LEU A 72 -20.42 -2.58 -17.86
C LEU A 72 -20.93 -1.34 -18.63
N PRO A 73 -21.90 -0.59 -18.10
CA PRO A 73 -22.32 0.66 -18.69
C PRO A 73 -21.16 1.62 -18.94
N ALA A 74 -21.17 2.30 -20.11
CA ALA A 74 -20.10 3.22 -20.50
C ALA A 74 -19.96 4.41 -19.54
N ASP A 75 -21.09 4.87 -18.99
CA ASP A 75 -21.10 5.88 -17.94
C ASP A 75 -20.72 5.26 -16.61
N ALA A 76 -20.02 6.05 -15.80
CA ALA A 76 -19.60 5.60 -14.48
C ALA A 76 -20.79 5.07 -13.68
N VAL A 77 -20.76 3.80 -13.30
CA VAL A 77 -21.81 3.20 -12.48
C VAL A 77 -21.68 3.77 -11.08
N GLN A 78 -22.68 4.54 -10.66
CA GLN A 78 -22.68 5.23 -9.36
C GLN A 78 -21.41 6.08 -9.12
N GLY A 79 -20.82 6.65 -10.18
CA GLY A 79 -19.60 7.44 -10.10
C GLY A 79 -18.28 6.64 -10.14
N TYR A 80 -18.33 5.32 -10.27
CA TYR A 80 -17.13 4.47 -10.39
C TYR A 80 -16.84 4.15 -11.87
N PRO A 81 -15.59 4.35 -12.34
CA PRO A 81 -15.20 3.98 -13.70
C PRO A 81 -15.37 2.48 -13.96
N ALA A 82 -15.81 2.10 -15.17
CA ALA A 82 -16.02 0.69 -15.55
C ALA A 82 -14.77 -0.18 -15.32
N ARG A 83 -13.56 0.33 -15.64
CA ARG A 83 -12.30 -0.35 -15.38
C ARG A 83 -12.08 -0.63 -13.87
N TRP A 84 -12.36 0.35 -13.01
CA TRP A 84 -12.25 0.18 -11.57
C TRP A 84 -13.18 -0.92 -11.07
N LEU A 85 -14.44 -0.87 -11.53
CA LEU A 85 -15.45 -1.87 -11.15
C LEU A 85 -15.07 -3.26 -11.65
N ALA A 86 -14.55 -3.39 -12.87
CA ALA A 86 -14.09 -4.67 -13.41
C ALA A 86 -12.94 -5.28 -12.55
N VAL A 87 -11.96 -4.47 -12.14
CA VAL A 87 -10.89 -4.91 -11.25
C VAL A 87 -11.45 -5.36 -9.90
N LYS A 88 -12.40 -4.61 -9.34
CA LYS A 88 -13.02 -4.92 -8.06
C LYS A 88 -13.89 -6.19 -8.10
N LEU A 89 -14.56 -6.45 -9.21
CA LEU A 89 -15.30 -7.69 -9.42
C LEU A 89 -14.35 -8.89 -9.51
N LEU A 90 -13.20 -8.75 -10.16
CA LEU A 90 -12.15 -9.78 -10.18
C LEU A 90 -11.54 -10.04 -8.79
N GLU A 91 -11.54 -9.03 -7.91
CA GLU A 91 -11.11 -9.15 -6.49
C GLU A 91 -12.17 -9.75 -5.57
N ASP A 92 -13.39 -10.00 -6.05
CA ASP A 92 -14.51 -10.43 -5.21
C ASP A 92 -14.90 -9.40 -4.13
N ASP A 93 -14.77 -8.13 -4.46
CA ASP A 93 -15.04 -7.02 -3.53
C ASP A 93 -16.54 -6.89 -3.28
N SER A 94 -16.95 -6.86 -2.02
CA SER A 94 -18.36 -6.81 -1.61
C SER A 94 -19.10 -5.59 -2.10
N LEU A 95 -18.45 -4.41 -2.15
CA LEU A 95 -19.05 -3.19 -2.69
C LEU A 95 -19.30 -3.33 -4.19
N ALA A 96 -18.35 -3.90 -4.93
CA ALA A 96 -18.49 -4.11 -6.37
C ALA A 96 -19.62 -5.10 -6.67
N LEU A 97 -19.77 -6.14 -5.87
CA LEU A 97 -20.89 -7.11 -5.99
C LEU A 97 -22.24 -6.46 -5.67
N ASP A 98 -22.32 -5.59 -4.67
CA ASP A 98 -23.55 -4.83 -4.36
C ASP A 98 -23.90 -3.88 -5.52
N ILE A 99 -22.93 -3.18 -6.08
CA ILE A 99 -23.12 -2.32 -7.26
C ILE A 99 -23.60 -3.15 -8.45
N LEU A 100 -22.93 -4.28 -8.72
CA LEU A 100 -23.30 -5.18 -9.81
C LEU A 100 -24.74 -5.68 -9.67
N SER A 101 -25.18 -6.08 -8.46
CA SER A 101 -26.52 -6.62 -8.22
C SER A 101 -27.67 -5.69 -8.60
N ARG A 102 -27.38 -4.40 -8.76
CA ARG A 102 -28.36 -3.35 -9.13
C ARG A 102 -28.44 -3.09 -10.64
N LEU A 103 -27.64 -3.79 -11.43
CA LEU A 103 -27.66 -3.68 -12.89
C LEU A 103 -28.62 -4.70 -13.49
N ASP A 104 -29.30 -4.33 -14.57
CA ASP A 104 -30.25 -5.22 -15.27
C ASP A 104 -29.61 -6.49 -15.81
N ASN A 105 -28.33 -6.44 -16.15
CA ASN A 105 -27.53 -7.55 -16.70
C ASN A 105 -26.57 -8.18 -15.67
N ALA A 106 -26.85 -8.02 -14.37
CA ALA A 106 -26.00 -8.48 -13.26
C ALA A 106 -25.58 -9.95 -13.37
N VAL A 107 -26.53 -10.85 -13.69
CA VAL A 107 -26.27 -12.28 -13.78
C VAL A 107 -25.27 -12.61 -14.88
N SER A 108 -25.48 -12.07 -16.07
CA SER A 108 -24.58 -12.29 -17.21
C SER A 108 -23.15 -11.76 -16.96
N ILE A 109 -23.04 -10.62 -16.30
CA ILE A 109 -21.72 -10.06 -15.91
C ILE A 109 -21.08 -10.94 -14.84
N ALA A 110 -21.83 -11.39 -13.84
CA ALA A 110 -21.32 -12.27 -12.80
C ALA A 110 -20.78 -13.60 -13.37
N GLU A 111 -21.51 -14.22 -14.30
CA GLU A 111 -21.05 -15.41 -15.02
C GLU A 111 -19.76 -15.16 -15.81
N SER A 112 -19.69 -14.00 -16.49
CA SER A 112 -18.49 -13.62 -17.24
C SER A 112 -17.30 -13.40 -16.30
N VAL A 113 -17.49 -12.75 -15.16
CA VAL A 113 -16.44 -12.56 -14.14
C VAL A 113 -15.95 -13.90 -13.60
N ALA A 114 -16.87 -14.80 -13.27
CA ALA A 114 -16.53 -16.15 -12.80
C ALA A 114 -15.71 -16.91 -13.85
N GLY A 115 -16.14 -16.89 -15.11
CA GLY A 115 -15.43 -17.54 -16.22
C GLY A 115 -14.03 -16.98 -16.43
N GLU A 116 -13.85 -15.64 -16.33
CA GLU A 116 -12.53 -15.00 -16.44
C GLU A 116 -11.60 -15.38 -15.28
N ARG A 117 -12.13 -15.45 -14.05
CA ARG A 117 -11.34 -15.89 -12.86
C ARG A 117 -10.91 -17.35 -13.01
N GLU A 118 -11.81 -18.24 -13.44
CA GLU A 118 -11.48 -19.65 -13.65
C GLU A 118 -10.48 -19.85 -14.78
N ALA A 119 -10.64 -19.14 -15.90
CA ALA A 119 -9.70 -19.18 -17.00
C ALA A 119 -8.31 -18.72 -16.55
N PHE A 120 -8.23 -17.60 -15.83
CA PHE A 120 -6.99 -17.07 -15.32
C PHE A 120 -6.29 -18.06 -14.37
N LEU A 121 -7.05 -18.63 -13.42
CA LEU A 121 -6.52 -19.62 -12.48
C LEU A 121 -5.97 -20.85 -13.21
N ARG A 122 -6.67 -21.35 -14.23
CA ARG A 122 -6.25 -22.49 -15.04
C ARG A 122 -5.00 -22.22 -15.83
N ASP A 123 -4.92 -21.04 -16.47
CA ASP A 123 -3.86 -20.68 -17.40
C ASP A 123 -2.58 -20.25 -16.68
N GLN A 124 -2.73 -19.58 -15.53
CA GLN A 124 -1.61 -19.00 -14.79
C GLN A 124 -1.27 -19.76 -13.51
N ASN A 125 -2.10 -20.71 -13.09
CA ASN A 125 -2.02 -21.39 -11.78
C ASN A 125 -1.94 -20.40 -10.61
N GLU A 126 -2.57 -19.23 -10.76
CA GLU A 126 -2.62 -18.15 -9.78
C GLU A 126 -4.02 -17.56 -9.72
N ASP A 127 -4.50 -17.23 -8.49
CA ASP A 127 -5.77 -16.56 -8.29
C ASP A 127 -5.69 -15.08 -8.73
N ALA A 128 -6.74 -14.60 -9.39
CA ALA A 128 -6.87 -13.21 -9.84
C ALA A 128 -6.70 -12.20 -8.68
N VAL A 129 -7.24 -12.49 -7.48
CA VAL A 129 -7.09 -11.64 -6.29
C VAL A 129 -5.62 -11.46 -5.93
N ARG A 130 -4.86 -12.56 -5.93
CA ARG A 130 -3.42 -12.54 -5.62
C ARG A 130 -2.64 -11.79 -6.70
N ALA A 131 -2.91 -12.04 -7.98
CA ALA A 131 -2.26 -11.37 -9.09
C ALA A 131 -2.50 -9.85 -9.07
N ILE A 132 -3.73 -9.41 -8.76
CA ILE A 132 -4.06 -7.99 -8.59
C ILE A 132 -3.27 -7.38 -7.43
N ALA A 133 -3.19 -8.06 -6.29
CA ALA A 133 -2.40 -7.60 -5.15
C ALA A 133 -0.91 -7.47 -5.51
N HIS A 134 -0.34 -8.49 -6.17
CA HIS A 134 1.05 -8.47 -6.64
C HIS A 134 1.33 -7.29 -7.57
N ALA A 135 0.45 -7.04 -8.55
CA ALA A 135 0.59 -5.92 -9.49
C ALA A 135 0.58 -4.57 -8.76
N ARG A 136 -0.32 -4.37 -7.79
CA ARG A 136 -0.38 -3.15 -6.98
C ARG A 136 0.88 -2.94 -6.14
N TYR A 137 1.37 -4.00 -5.49
CA TYR A 137 2.61 -3.91 -4.71
C TYR A 137 3.84 -3.68 -5.59
N ALA A 138 3.88 -4.24 -6.80
CA ALA A 138 4.94 -3.99 -7.75
C ALA A 138 4.96 -2.53 -8.18
N CYS A 139 3.82 -1.97 -8.59
CA CYS A 139 3.65 -0.57 -8.93
C CYS A 139 4.03 0.36 -7.76
N ALA A 140 3.55 0.06 -6.55
CA ALA A 140 3.88 0.85 -5.36
C ALA A 140 5.39 0.85 -5.05
N ARG A 141 6.07 -0.29 -5.22
CA ARG A 141 7.53 -0.39 -5.04
C ARG A 141 8.29 0.40 -6.10
N GLU A 142 7.84 0.34 -7.34
CA GLU A 142 8.44 1.11 -8.44
C GLU A 142 8.33 2.61 -8.15
N ILE A 143 7.13 3.12 -7.85
CA ILE A 143 6.91 4.52 -7.48
C ILE A 143 7.76 4.90 -6.26
N ALA A 144 7.78 4.07 -5.22
CA ALA A 144 8.59 4.33 -4.04
C ALA A 144 10.08 4.40 -4.36
N SER A 145 10.58 3.58 -5.27
CA SER A 145 12.00 3.61 -5.70
C SER A 145 12.35 4.88 -6.46
N LEU A 146 11.42 5.41 -7.25
CA LEU A 146 11.59 6.66 -8.01
C LEU A 146 11.50 7.91 -7.13
N CYS A 147 10.70 7.85 -6.06
CA CYS A 147 10.34 9.01 -5.25
C CYS A 147 11.05 9.06 -3.89
N SER A 148 11.71 7.99 -3.45
CA SER A 148 12.41 7.97 -2.17
C SER A 148 13.92 7.89 -2.34
N ARG A 149 14.64 8.86 -1.76
CA ARG A 149 16.09 8.77 -1.59
C ARG A 149 16.37 8.29 -0.17
N ARG A 150 16.92 7.10 -0.03
CA ARG A 150 17.52 6.69 1.23
C ARG A 150 18.92 7.25 1.31
N GLU A 151 19.16 8.16 2.23
CA GLU A 151 20.53 8.35 2.70
C GLU A 151 21.00 7.04 3.33
N ALA A 152 22.28 6.69 3.14
CA ALA A 152 22.87 5.44 3.59
C ALA A 152 22.38 5.10 5.01
N PHE A 153 21.85 3.89 5.17
CA PHE A 153 21.19 3.40 6.38
C PHE A 153 22.16 3.51 7.57
N VAL A 154 22.05 4.58 8.34
CA VAL A 154 22.70 4.65 9.66
C VAL A 154 21.76 3.93 10.61
N SER A 155 22.07 2.67 10.92
CA SER A 155 21.31 1.89 11.90
C SER A 155 21.12 2.73 13.17
N SER A 156 19.87 2.83 13.64
CA SER A 156 19.57 3.57 14.86
C SER A 156 20.32 2.92 16.03
N MET A 157 20.66 3.72 17.05
CA MET A 157 21.29 3.16 18.26
C MET A 157 20.45 2.02 18.86
N THR A 158 19.12 2.13 18.77
CA THR A 158 18.18 1.09 19.20
C THR A 158 18.37 -0.22 18.43
N GLU A 159 18.54 -0.16 17.09
CA GLU A 159 18.78 -1.36 16.27
C GLU A 159 20.14 -2.02 16.61
N LYS A 160 21.15 -1.22 16.94
CA LYS A 160 22.45 -1.74 17.37
C LYS A 160 22.34 -2.43 18.73
N VAL A 161 21.59 -1.83 19.66
CA VAL A 161 21.34 -2.41 20.99
C VAL A 161 20.52 -3.70 20.84
N ASP A 162 19.45 -3.69 20.03
CA ASP A 162 18.64 -4.88 19.76
C ASP A 162 19.46 -5.99 19.10
N ALA A 163 20.35 -5.66 18.16
CA ALA A 163 21.22 -6.64 17.52
C ALA A 163 22.16 -7.33 18.52
N VAL A 164 22.63 -6.60 19.54
CA VAL A 164 23.49 -7.14 20.60
C VAL A 164 22.66 -7.96 21.60
N LEU A 165 21.52 -7.45 22.05
CA LEU A 165 20.63 -8.11 23.02
C LEU A 165 19.98 -9.38 22.45
N CYS A 166 19.62 -9.37 21.15
CA CYS A 166 19.03 -10.50 20.45
C CYS A 166 20.07 -11.45 19.84
N HIS A 167 21.37 -11.19 20.03
CA HIS A 167 22.41 -12.06 19.53
C HIS A 167 22.36 -13.42 20.24
N ARG A 168 22.38 -14.51 19.47
CA ARG A 168 22.18 -15.90 19.96
C ARG A 168 23.10 -16.29 21.15
N LEU A 169 24.31 -15.74 21.19
CA LEU A 169 25.29 -16.06 22.27
C LEU A 169 25.41 -14.90 23.26
N LEU A 170 25.35 -13.64 22.82
CA LEU A 170 25.52 -12.47 23.67
C LEU A 170 24.26 -12.15 24.49
N GLY A 171 23.07 -12.38 23.96
CA GLY A 171 21.81 -12.14 24.66
C GLY A 171 21.69 -12.89 25.97
N PRO A 172 21.87 -14.24 26.01
CA PRO A 172 21.87 -15.01 27.24
C PRO A 172 22.98 -14.59 28.22
N LEU A 173 24.16 -14.26 27.73
CA LEU A 173 25.28 -13.81 28.56
C LEU A 173 24.97 -12.47 29.25
N ILE A 174 24.42 -11.50 28.52
CA ILE A 174 24.02 -10.20 29.06
C ILE A 174 22.88 -10.36 30.07
N LEU A 175 21.92 -11.27 29.80
CA LEU A 175 20.84 -11.57 30.73
C LEU A 175 21.38 -12.15 32.06
N VAL A 176 22.28 -13.13 31.99
CA VAL A 176 22.89 -13.74 33.18
C VAL A 176 23.72 -12.72 33.97
N ALA A 177 24.51 -11.89 33.27
CA ALA A 177 25.26 -10.80 33.90
C ALA A 177 24.35 -9.77 34.58
N GLY A 178 23.24 -9.39 33.93
CA GLY A 178 22.25 -8.48 34.50
C GLY A 178 21.57 -9.05 35.74
N LEU A 179 21.19 -10.33 35.72
CA LEU A 179 20.63 -11.02 36.88
C LEU A 179 21.65 -11.11 38.02
N PHE A 180 22.91 -11.42 37.72
CA PHE A 180 23.96 -11.46 38.71
C PHE A 180 24.15 -10.12 39.43
N VAL A 181 24.21 -9.03 38.68
CA VAL A 181 24.29 -7.66 39.23
C VAL A 181 23.06 -7.35 40.07
N PHE A 182 21.86 -7.67 39.57
CA PHE A 182 20.61 -7.41 40.28
C PHE A 182 20.50 -8.13 41.60
N PHE A 183 20.99 -9.37 41.70
CA PHE A 183 20.97 -10.14 42.95
C PHE A 183 22.12 -9.81 43.90
N HIS A 184 23.26 -9.34 43.42
CA HIS A 184 24.42 -9.03 44.26
C HIS A 184 24.48 -7.56 44.71
N ALA A 185 23.95 -6.63 43.93
CA ALA A 185 23.98 -5.21 44.26
C ALA A 185 23.25 -4.84 45.58
N PRO A 186 22.09 -5.43 45.94
CA PRO A 186 21.43 -5.10 47.21
C PRO A 186 22.10 -5.74 48.41
N VAL A 187 22.89 -6.84 48.24
CA VAL A 187 23.58 -7.52 49.33
C VAL A 187 24.83 -6.76 49.81
N THR A 188 25.45 -5.98 48.92
CA THR A 188 26.68 -5.23 49.21
C THR A 188 26.43 -3.82 49.74
N SER A 189 25.20 -3.32 49.68
CA SER A 189 24.82 -1.97 50.13
C SER A 189 24.09 -1.93 51.47
N GLY A 190 24.11 -3.02 52.21
CA GLY A 190 23.40 -3.23 53.48
C GLY A 190 24.29 -3.26 54.75
N ASP A 191 25.50 -2.66 54.71
CA ASP A 191 26.34 -2.42 55.90
C ASP A 191 26.51 -0.90 56.12
#